data_a33a3698dea356fdd490649978751da8
#
_entry.id   a33a3698dea356fdd490649978751da8
#
_cell.length_a   1.000
_cell.length_b   1.000
_cell.length_c   1.000
_cell.angle_alpha   90.00
_cell.angle_beta   90.00
_cell.angle_gamma   90.00
#
_symmetry.space_group_name_H-M   'P 1'
#
loop_
_entity.id
_entity.type
_entity.pdbx_description
1 polymer ?
#
loop_
_entity_poly.entity_id
_entity_poly.type
_entity_poly.pdbx_seq_one_letter_code
_entity_poly.pdbx_strand_id
1 'polypeptide(L)'
;MLEPYRRLFKVPGGWKFSLAAFILRLPISMLYLAMVLFVVAETDSYAIAGALSMAGSVVISIAAPLWSRAADQYGQSRILLLTAPLHIFFMGAFVFLLKADAPVVLWFSSALLFEAFVIGSGQMVRRRWIYAIGDSDRALTDTAYSFEAFVDEVIFTTGPVIATLLAATFAPEYAIFAAMFFVASGAFLFARQKSSEPDPHPREPDADHSLLIRERFIQAIFLPLVLCGSFFSA
;
A
#
# COMPACT_ATOMS: atom_id res chain seq x y z
N MET A 1 -1.95 5.32 31.56
CA MET A 1 -1.44 5.23 30.19
C MET A 1 -2.38 4.54 29.20
N LEU A 2 -3.26 3.62 29.59
CA LEU A 2 -4.15 2.88 28.64
C LEU A 2 -5.50 3.57 28.37
N GLU A 3 -5.86 4.62 29.12
CA GLU A 3 -7.16 5.28 29.00
C GLU A 3 -7.45 5.88 27.60
N PRO A 4 -6.48 6.55 26.92
CA PRO A 4 -6.71 7.05 25.56
C PRO A 4 -7.03 5.93 24.56
N TYR A 5 -6.33 4.80 24.65
CA TYR A 5 -6.60 3.64 23.76
C TYR A 5 -7.95 2.99 24.09
N ARG A 6 -8.34 2.93 25.35
CA ARG A 6 -9.67 2.44 25.74
C ARG A 6 -10.79 3.31 25.18
N ARG A 7 -10.59 4.63 25.13
CA ARG A 7 -11.52 5.57 24.46
C ARG A 7 -11.53 5.36 22.96
N LEU A 8 -10.36 5.17 22.33
CA LEU A 8 -10.22 4.91 20.90
C LEU A 8 -11.02 3.67 20.47
N PHE A 9 -10.91 2.56 21.19
CA PHE A 9 -11.65 1.33 20.87
C PHE A 9 -13.16 1.40 21.11
N LYS A 10 -13.64 2.46 21.75
CA LYS A 10 -15.09 2.75 21.87
C LYS A 10 -15.64 3.52 20.67
N VAL A 11 -14.80 4.05 19.79
CA VAL A 11 -15.25 4.71 18.55
C VAL A 11 -16.02 3.72 17.69
N PRO A 12 -17.28 4.03 17.29
CA PRO A 12 -18.11 3.10 16.53
C PRO A 12 -17.43 2.65 15.22
N GLY A 13 -17.25 1.35 15.06
CA GLY A 13 -16.60 0.76 13.87
C GLY A 13 -15.08 0.89 13.82
N GLY A 14 -14.44 1.63 14.74
CA GLY A 14 -13.00 1.94 14.73
C GLY A 14 -12.12 0.70 14.61
N TRP A 15 -12.27 -0.27 15.49
CA TRP A 15 -11.50 -1.51 15.46
C TRP A 15 -11.75 -2.36 14.20
N LYS A 16 -12.97 -2.29 13.60
CA LYS A 16 -13.32 -3.08 12.41
C LYS A 16 -12.59 -2.57 11.17
N PHE A 17 -12.64 -1.25 10.94
CA PHE A 17 -11.94 -0.70 9.77
C PHE A 17 -10.42 -0.71 9.95
N SER A 18 -9.91 -0.55 11.18
CA SER A 18 -8.48 -0.66 11.44
C SER A 18 -7.97 -2.09 11.23
N LEU A 19 -8.70 -3.12 11.69
CA LEU A 19 -8.37 -4.51 11.41
C LEU A 19 -8.42 -4.83 9.90
N ALA A 20 -9.43 -4.36 9.20
CA ALA A 20 -9.52 -4.55 7.75
C ALA A 20 -8.35 -3.85 7.02
N ALA A 21 -7.98 -2.64 7.47
CA ALA A 21 -6.81 -1.92 6.98
C ALA A 21 -5.49 -2.61 7.32
N PHE A 22 -5.37 -3.24 8.51
CA PHE A 22 -4.21 -4.05 8.87
C PHE A 22 -4.01 -5.19 7.86
N ILE A 23 -5.06 -5.97 7.58
CA ILE A 23 -5.01 -7.07 6.60
C ILE A 23 -4.63 -6.54 5.21
N LEU A 24 -5.21 -5.42 4.78
CA LEU A 24 -4.94 -4.79 3.49
C LEU A 24 -3.51 -4.25 3.36
N ARG A 25 -2.87 -3.87 4.46
CA ARG A 25 -1.51 -3.31 4.49
C ARG A 25 -0.41 -4.37 4.61
N LEU A 26 -0.70 -5.58 5.12
CA LEU A 26 0.29 -6.66 5.22
C LEU A 26 1.08 -6.90 3.92
N PRO A 27 0.45 -6.94 2.73
CA PRO A 27 1.15 -7.10 1.46
C PRO A 27 2.22 -6.05 1.19
N ILE A 28 2.06 -4.81 1.69
CA ILE A 28 3.01 -3.73 1.45
C ILE A 28 4.43 -4.10 1.91
N SER A 29 4.53 -4.75 3.07
CA SER A 29 5.83 -5.18 3.62
C SER A 29 6.28 -6.57 3.14
N MET A 30 5.34 -7.41 2.68
CA MET A 30 5.64 -8.76 2.19
C MET A 30 6.19 -8.76 0.76
N LEU A 31 5.57 -7.94 -0.12
CA LEU A 31 5.73 -8.04 -1.57
C LEU A 31 7.13 -7.72 -2.06
N TYR A 32 7.80 -6.70 -1.50
CA TYR A 32 9.16 -6.37 -1.93
C TYR A 32 10.11 -7.55 -1.76
N LEU A 33 10.09 -8.18 -0.59
CA LEU A 33 10.93 -9.34 -0.32
C LEU A 33 10.47 -10.56 -1.11
N ALA A 34 9.16 -10.83 -1.17
CA ALA A 34 8.60 -11.94 -1.93
C ALA A 34 8.95 -11.87 -3.42
N MET A 35 8.87 -10.66 -4.01
CA MET A 35 9.21 -10.42 -5.41
C MET A 35 10.71 -10.67 -5.68
N VAL A 36 11.59 -10.16 -4.81
CA VAL A 36 13.03 -10.39 -4.93
C VAL A 36 13.34 -11.88 -4.83
N LEU A 37 12.82 -12.57 -3.82
CA LEU A 37 13.05 -14.01 -3.64
C LEU A 37 12.54 -14.83 -4.84
N PHE A 38 11.37 -14.48 -5.37
CA PHE A 38 10.78 -15.17 -6.51
C PHE A 38 11.56 -14.92 -7.80
N VAL A 39 11.91 -13.65 -8.12
CA VAL A 39 12.69 -13.34 -9.33
C VAL A 39 14.07 -13.97 -9.28
N VAL A 40 14.76 -13.95 -8.13
CA VAL A 40 16.06 -14.60 -7.98
C VAL A 40 15.96 -16.11 -8.14
N ALA A 41 14.92 -16.73 -7.59
CA ALA A 41 14.72 -18.18 -7.73
C ALA A 41 14.49 -18.62 -9.17
N GLU A 42 13.80 -17.82 -9.99
CA GLU A 42 13.47 -18.17 -11.37
C GLU A 42 14.53 -17.69 -12.40
N THR A 43 15.28 -16.62 -12.09
CA THR A 43 16.24 -16.01 -13.06
C THR A 43 17.70 -16.15 -12.65
N ASP A 44 17.96 -16.61 -11.43
CA ASP A 44 19.30 -16.65 -10.81
C ASP A 44 20.05 -15.30 -10.83
N SER A 45 19.26 -14.18 -10.83
CA SER A 45 19.79 -12.82 -11.01
C SER A 45 19.27 -11.81 -10.00
N TYR A 46 20.13 -11.41 -9.07
CA TYR A 46 19.86 -10.27 -8.17
C TYR A 46 19.80 -8.93 -8.90
N ALA A 47 20.53 -8.80 -10.02
CA ALA A 47 20.53 -7.59 -10.83
C ALA A 47 19.14 -7.31 -11.44
N ILE A 48 18.47 -8.35 -11.96
CA ILE A 48 17.11 -8.24 -12.50
C ILE A 48 16.11 -7.92 -11.38
N ALA A 49 16.21 -8.61 -10.24
CA ALA A 49 15.35 -8.35 -9.09
C ALA A 49 15.50 -6.91 -8.57
N GLY A 50 16.73 -6.41 -8.47
CA GLY A 50 17.02 -5.04 -8.08
C GLY A 50 16.49 -4.01 -9.08
N ALA A 51 16.67 -4.24 -10.39
CA ALA A 51 16.14 -3.38 -11.44
C ALA A 51 14.61 -3.31 -11.39
N LEU A 52 13.93 -4.46 -11.16
CA LEU A 52 12.48 -4.51 -11.00
C LEU A 52 12.01 -3.74 -9.77
N SER A 53 12.67 -3.93 -8.63
CA SER A 53 12.34 -3.22 -7.38
C SER A 53 12.52 -1.71 -7.52
N MET A 54 13.58 -1.25 -8.19
CA MET A 54 13.81 0.17 -8.47
C MET A 54 12.72 0.74 -9.39
N ALA A 55 12.41 0.05 -10.49
CA ALA A 55 11.38 0.49 -11.43
C ALA A 55 9.99 0.51 -10.77
N GLY A 56 9.66 -0.51 -9.96
CA GLY A 56 8.42 -0.58 -9.17
C GLY A 56 8.30 0.58 -8.19
N SER A 57 9.38 0.93 -7.49
CA SER A 57 9.39 2.07 -6.56
C SER A 57 9.10 3.41 -7.26
N VAL A 58 9.58 3.59 -8.49
CA VAL A 58 9.26 4.78 -9.30
C VAL A 58 7.78 4.77 -9.69
N VAL A 59 7.26 3.64 -10.15
CA VAL A 59 5.84 3.52 -10.55
C VAL A 59 4.90 3.81 -9.38
N ILE A 60 5.14 3.20 -8.20
CA ILE A 60 4.29 3.40 -7.02
C ILE A 60 4.35 4.85 -6.53
N SER A 61 5.52 5.51 -6.61
CA SER A 61 5.68 6.91 -6.20
C SER A 61 4.84 7.87 -7.03
N ILE A 62 4.56 7.52 -8.28
CA ILE A 62 3.70 8.30 -9.18
C ILE A 62 2.24 7.88 -9.02
N ALA A 63 1.97 6.58 -8.98
CA ALA A 63 0.62 6.03 -9.00
C ALA A 63 -0.13 6.21 -7.67
N ALA A 64 0.54 6.02 -6.52
CA ALA A 64 -0.12 6.07 -5.22
C ALA A 64 -0.77 7.43 -4.90
N PRO A 65 -0.14 8.59 -5.15
CA PRO A 65 -0.80 9.88 -5.00
C PRO A 65 -2.00 10.09 -5.93
N LEU A 66 -1.96 9.55 -7.16
CA LEU A 66 -3.07 9.65 -8.11
C LEU A 66 -4.29 8.86 -7.63
N TRP A 67 -4.08 7.62 -7.16
CA TRP A 67 -5.14 6.79 -6.59
C TRP A 67 -5.68 7.36 -5.28
N SER A 68 -4.82 7.93 -4.43
CA SER A 68 -5.26 8.60 -3.20
C SER A 68 -6.18 9.78 -3.50
N ARG A 69 -5.84 10.61 -4.49
CA ARG A 69 -6.71 11.71 -4.94
C ARG A 69 -8.02 11.21 -5.54
N ALA A 70 -7.96 10.15 -6.35
CA ALA A 70 -9.17 9.53 -6.90
C ALA A 70 -10.07 8.97 -5.79
N ALA A 71 -9.50 8.36 -4.75
CA ALA A 71 -10.25 7.88 -3.60
C ALA A 71 -10.92 9.00 -2.80
N ASP A 72 -10.28 10.18 -2.72
CA ASP A 72 -10.87 11.36 -2.09
C ASP A 72 -12.02 11.94 -2.91
N GLN A 73 -11.93 11.90 -4.25
CA GLN A 73 -12.93 12.46 -5.16
C GLN A 73 -14.13 11.54 -5.39
N TYR A 74 -13.89 10.23 -5.52
CA TYR A 74 -14.89 9.25 -5.94
C TYR A 74 -15.31 8.28 -4.84
N GLY A 75 -14.68 8.36 -3.66
CA GLY A 75 -14.90 7.47 -2.53
C GLY A 75 -13.87 6.33 -2.43
N GLN A 76 -13.44 6.07 -1.21
CA GLN A 76 -12.38 5.08 -0.91
C GLN A 76 -12.77 3.68 -1.36
N SER A 77 -13.99 3.24 -1.03
CA SER A 77 -14.45 1.89 -1.36
C SER A 77 -14.56 1.65 -2.85
N ARG A 78 -15.01 2.66 -3.62
CA ARG A 78 -15.17 2.55 -5.07
C ARG A 78 -13.82 2.38 -5.76
N ILE A 79 -12.86 3.21 -5.41
CA ILE A 79 -11.52 3.14 -6.00
C ILE A 79 -10.80 1.86 -5.56
N LEU A 80 -10.92 1.46 -4.30
CA LEU A 80 -10.33 0.23 -3.80
C LEU A 80 -10.88 -1.02 -4.50
N LEU A 81 -12.20 -1.09 -4.74
CA LEU A 81 -12.83 -2.19 -5.47
C LEU A 81 -12.50 -2.20 -6.97
N LEU A 82 -12.03 -1.10 -7.53
CA LEU A 82 -11.49 -1.03 -8.88
C LEU A 82 -10.02 -1.47 -8.93
N THR A 83 -9.20 -0.95 -8.04
CA THR A 83 -7.73 -1.14 -8.09
C THR A 83 -7.30 -2.49 -7.55
N ALA A 84 -7.91 -3.01 -6.48
CA ALA A 84 -7.50 -4.27 -5.88
C ALA A 84 -7.64 -5.49 -6.83
N PRO A 85 -8.71 -5.67 -7.59
CA PRO A 85 -8.79 -6.74 -8.59
C PRO A 85 -7.72 -6.63 -9.68
N LEU A 86 -7.43 -5.41 -10.16
CA LEU A 86 -6.40 -5.18 -11.17
C LEU A 86 -5.00 -5.47 -10.61
N HIS A 87 -4.72 -5.01 -9.38
CA HIS A 87 -3.50 -5.34 -8.68
C HIS A 87 -3.30 -6.86 -8.54
N ILE A 88 -4.31 -7.59 -8.08
CA ILE A 88 -4.29 -9.05 -7.94
C ILE A 88 -4.11 -9.74 -9.31
N PHE A 89 -4.81 -9.27 -10.33
CA PHE A 89 -4.72 -9.83 -11.68
C PHE A 89 -3.28 -9.73 -12.22
N PHE A 90 -2.67 -8.55 -12.13
CA PHE A 90 -1.30 -8.37 -12.61
C PHE A 90 -0.26 -9.06 -11.73
N MET A 91 -0.50 -9.22 -10.42
CA MET A 91 0.35 -10.08 -9.57
C MET A 91 0.30 -11.54 -10.03
N GLY A 92 -0.90 -12.06 -10.30
CA GLY A 92 -1.07 -13.42 -10.83
C GLY A 92 -0.45 -13.59 -12.21
N ALA A 93 -0.63 -12.60 -13.09
CA ALA A 93 0.00 -12.59 -14.42
C ALA A 93 1.53 -12.56 -14.32
N PHE A 94 2.10 -11.77 -13.39
CA PHE A 94 3.54 -11.73 -13.13
C PHE A 94 4.08 -13.12 -12.75
N VAL A 95 3.45 -13.78 -11.78
CA VAL A 95 3.86 -15.13 -11.35
C VAL A 95 3.73 -16.13 -12.48
N PHE A 96 2.61 -16.12 -13.21
CA PHE A 96 2.36 -17.04 -14.30
C PHE A 96 3.35 -16.86 -15.45
N LEU A 97 3.59 -15.62 -15.89
CA LEU A 97 4.48 -15.32 -17.02
C LEU A 97 5.93 -15.66 -16.68
N LEU A 98 6.39 -15.37 -15.48
CA LEU A 98 7.75 -15.68 -15.05
C LEU A 98 7.97 -17.21 -14.98
N LYS A 99 7.02 -17.95 -14.42
CA LYS A 99 7.05 -19.42 -14.37
C LYS A 99 6.92 -20.10 -15.75
N ALA A 100 6.29 -19.43 -16.70
CA ALA A 100 6.14 -19.92 -18.08
C ALA A 100 7.35 -19.55 -18.96
N ASP A 101 8.46 -19.09 -18.39
CA ASP A 101 9.66 -18.63 -19.12
C ASP A 101 9.33 -17.61 -20.23
N ALA A 102 8.29 -16.78 -20.00
CA ALA A 102 7.89 -15.76 -20.96
C ALA A 102 9.00 -14.70 -21.13
N PRO A 103 9.02 -13.99 -22.28
CA PRO A 103 9.96 -12.90 -22.50
C PRO A 103 9.96 -11.90 -21.34
N VAL A 104 11.16 -11.46 -20.93
CA VAL A 104 11.38 -10.53 -19.78
C VAL A 104 10.43 -9.33 -19.83
N VAL A 105 10.21 -8.75 -21.00
CA VAL A 105 9.33 -7.59 -21.18
C VAL A 105 7.91 -7.86 -20.68
N LEU A 106 7.37 -9.07 -20.84
CA LEU A 106 5.99 -9.38 -20.45
C LEU A 106 5.81 -9.47 -18.94
N TRP A 107 6.62 -10.28 -18.27
CA TRP A 107 6.48 -10.43 -16.82
C TRP A 107 7.00 -9.18 -16.07
N PHE A 108 8.02 -8.49 -16.58
CA PHE A 108 8.51 -7.23 -16.01
C PHE A 108 7.42 -6.13 -16.12
N SER A 109 6.78 -6.00 -17.30
CA SER A 109 5.67 -5.07 -17.47
C SER A 109 4.47 -5.41 -16.57
N SER A 110 4.17 -6.70 -16.39
CA SER A 110 3.11 -7.14 -15.47
C SER A 110 3.41 -6.77 -14.04
N ALA A 111 4.68 -6.90 -13.61
CA ALA A 111 5.11 -6.46 -12.29
C ALA A 111 4.96 -4.94 -12.11
N LEU A 112 5.34 -4.13 -13.08
CA LEU A 112 5.13 -2.67 -13.01
C LEU A 112 3.65 -2.31 -13.00
N LEU A 113 2.80 -3.06 -13.71
CA LEU A 113 1.36 -2.83 -13.71
C LEU A 113 0.73 -3.15 -12.36
N PHE A 114 1.11 -4.21 -11.67
CA PHE A 114 0.55 -4.41 -10.34
C PHE A 114 0.98 -3.30 -9.36
N GLU A 115 2.22 -2.81 -9.43
CA GLU A 115 2.68 -1.66 -8.63
C GLU A 115 1.89 -0.38 -8.96
N ALA A 116 1.50 -0.19 -10.22
CA ALA A 116 0.69 0.96 -10.63
C ALA A 116 -0.72 0.98 -10.03
N PHE A 117 -1.25 -0.16 -9.56
CA PHE A 117 -2.56 -0.25 -8.92
C PHE A 117 -2.49 -0.33 -7.39
N VAL A 118 -1.33 -0.12 -6.79
CA VAL A 118 -1.21 -0.01 -5.33
C VAL A 118 -1.86 1.27 -4.84
N ILE A 119 -2.66 1.16 -3.78
CA ILE A 119 -3.37 2.29 -3.18
C ILE A 119 -2.87 2.56 -1.76
N GLY A 120 -2.79 3.83 -1.39
CA GLY A 120 -2.33 4.29 -0.07
C GLY A 120 -3.31 3.96 1.08
N SER A 121 -3.47 2.67 1.41
CA SER A 121 -4.42 2.19 2.42
C SER A 121 -4.13 2.72 3.84
N GLY A 122 -2.88 3.05 4.16
CA GLY A 122 -2.51 3.70 5.41
C GLY A 122 -3.09 5.12 5.55
N GLN A 123 -3.17 5.86 4.45
CA GLN A 123 -3.81 7.17 4.44
C GLN A 123 -5.34 7.05 4.52
N MET A 124 -5.92 6.05 3.86
CA MET A 124 -7.36 5.79 3.92
C MET A 124 -7.84 5.50 5.34
N VAL A 125 -7.13 4.66 6.10
CA VAL A 125 -7.50 4.33 7.49
C VAL A 125 -7.38 5.55 8.40
N ARG A 126 -6.33 6.37 8.25
CA ARG A 126 -6.18 7.61 9.03
C ARG A 126 -7.31 8.59 8.76
N ARG A 127 -7.77 8.73 7.51
CA ARG A 127 -8.94 9.54 7.16
C ARG A 127 -10.24 9.01 7.77
N ARG A 128 -10.43 7.68 7.83
CA ARG A 128 -11.58 7.09 8.53
C ARG A 128 -11.57 7.38 10.03
N TRP A 129 -10.41 7.39 10.66
CA TRP A 129 -10.30 7.81 12.06
C TRP A 129 -10.71 9.26 12.26
N ILE A 130 -10.23 10.19 11.42
CA ILE A 130 -10.65 11.60 11.48
C ILE A 130 -12.17 11.70 11.34
N TYR A 131 -12.72 11.05 10.34
CA TYR A 131 -14.18 11.07 10.08
C TYR A 131 -14.99 10.50 11.24
N ALA A 132 -14.55 9.39 11.83
CA ALA A 132 -15.26 8.70 12.91
C ALA A 132 -15.16 9.43 14.26
N ILE A 133 -14.06 10.16 14.52
CA ILE A 133 -13.82 10.92 15.75
C ILE A 133 -14.45 12.31 15.65
N GLY A 134 -14.42 12.91 14.46
CA GLY A 134 -14.83 14.30 14.22
C GLY A 134 -13.81 15.33 14.73
N ASP A 135 -14.05 16.60 14.45
CA ASP A 135 -13.09 17.69 14.70
C ASP A 135 -12.97 18.09 16.19
N SER A 136 -13.83 17.57 17.05
CA SER A 136 -13.95 18.02 18.44
C SER A 136 -12.91 17.41 19.41
N ASP A 137 -12.27 16.29 19.06
CA ASP A 137 -11.37 15.56 19.96
C ASP A 137 -10.00 15.30 19.31
N ARG A 138 -9.18 16.35 19.21
CA ARG A 138 -7.81 16.26 18.66
C ARG A 138 -6.93 15.27 19.40
N ALA A 139 -7.04 15.20 20.73
CA ALA A 139 -6.25 14.27 21.54
C ALA A 139 -6.55 12.80 21.22
N LEU A 140 -7.82 12.49 20.88
CA LEU A 140 -8.21 11.14 20.44
C LEU A 140 -7.72 10.86 19.01
N THR A 141 -7.72 11.86 18.13
CA THR A 141 -7.15 11.76 16.77
C THR A 141 -5.64 11.49 16.81
N ASP A 142 -4.90 12.19 17.68
CA ASP A 142 -3.46 11.95 17.89
C ASP A 142 -3.19 10.53 18.44
N THR A 143 -4.09 10.06 19.32
CA THR A 143 -4.04 8.67 19.80
C THR A 143 -4.29 7.65 18.68
N ALA A 144 -5.24 7.93 17.78
CA ALA A 144 -5.51 7.09 16.63
C ALA A 144 -4.31 7.03 15.68
N TYR A 145 -3.64 8.15 15.42
CA TYR A 145 -2.43 8.18 14.61
C TYR A 145 -1.27 7.42 15.24
N SER A 146 -1.09 7.56 16.55
CA SER A 146 -0.08 6.80 17.28
C SER A 146 -0.36 5.29 17.25
N PHE A 147 -1.64 4.90 17.34
CA PHE A 147 -2.07 3.51 17.21
C PHE A 147 -1.80 2.97 15.80
N GLU A 148 -2.16 3.71 14.75
CA GLU A 148 -1.90 3.28 13.37
C GLU A 148 -0.40 3.24 13.04
N ALA A 149 0.42 4.11 13.63
CA ALA A 149 1.87 4.02 13.52
C ALA A 149 2.42 2.73 14.16
N PHE A 150 1.92 2.36 15.36
CA PHE A 150 2.26 1.09 15.97
C PHE A 150 1.83 -0.11 15.11
N VAL A 151 0.64 -0.03 14.49
CA VAL A 151 0.16 -1.06 13.55
C VAL A 151 1.08 -1.16 12.34
N ASP A 152 1.55 -0.04 11.79
CA ASP A 152 2.52 -0.04 10.69
C ASP A 152 3.83 -0.74 11.08
N GLU A 153 4.38 -0.49 12.29
CA GLU A 153 5.56 -1.19 12.81
C GLU A 153 5.34 -2.71 12.90
N VAL A 154 4.18 -3.14 13.38
CA VAL A 154 3.82 -4.57 13.41
C VAL A 154 3.79 -5.15 11.99
N ILE A 155 3.22 -4.44 11.02
CA ILE A 155 3.16 -4.86 9.62
C ILE A 155 4.57 -5.00 9.04
N PHE A 156 5.43 -3.98 9.21
CA PHE A 156 6.80 -3.99 8.66
C PHE A 156 7.71 -5.01 9.35
N THR A 157 7.41 -5.39 10.59
CA THR A 157 8.12 -6.45 11.30
C THR A 157 7.64 -7.84 10.90
N THR A 158 6.31 -8.05 10.80
CA THR A 158 5.74 -9.38 10.57
C THR A 158 5.68 -9.77 9.10
N GLY A 159 5.48 -8.82 8.19
CA GLY A 159 5.33 -9.10 6.76
C GLY A 159 6.54 -9.80 6.14
N PRO A 160 7.79 -9.31 6.29
CA PRO A 160 8.97 -9.99 5.79
C PRO A 160 9.17 -11.38 6.40
N VAL A 161 8.82 -11.57 7.68
CA VAL A 161 8.88 -12.89 8.34
C VAL A 161 7.91 -13.87 7.69
N ILE A 162 6.65 -13.44 7.46
CA ILE A 162 5.66 -14.28 6.77
C ILE A 162 6.14 -14.61 5.35
N ALA A 163 6.63 -13.63 4.60
CA ALA A 163 7.13 -13.84 3.24
C ALA A 163 8.28 -14.84 3.20
N THR A 164 9.26 -14.68 4.09
CA THR A 164 10.42 -15.58 4.17
C THR A 164 10.03 -17.00 4.60
N LEU A 165 9.14 -17.13 5.59
CA LEU A 165 8.67 -18.45 6.05
C LEU A 165 7.92 -19.19 4.93
N LEU A 166 7.05 -18.50 4.20
CA LEU A 166 6.33 -19.11 3.08
C LEU A 166 7.28 -19.53 1.96
N ALA A 167 8.21 -18.63 1.60
CA ALA A 167 9.21 -18.93 0.57
C ALA A 167 10.13 -20.09 0.94
N ALA A 168 10.56 -20.17 2.20
CA ALA A 168 11.47 -21.22 2.67
C ALA A 168 10.77 -22.56 2.89
N THR A 169 9.47 -22.55 3.27
CA THR A 169 8.74 -23.79 3.60
C THR A 169 8.13 -24.44 2.36
N PHE A 170 7.68 -23.63 1.39
CA PHE A 170 6.99 -24.10 0.18
C PHE A 170 7.77 -23.72 -1.08
N ALA A 171 7.52 -22.51 -1.58
CA ALA A 171 8.25 -21.90 -2.70
C ALA A 171 8.05 -20.39 -2.68
N PRO A 172 8.93 -19.57 -3.31
CA PRO A 172 8.86 -18.11 -3.25
C PRO A 172 7.52 -17.50 -3.69
N GLU A 173 6.86 -18.08 -4.69
CA GLU A 173 5.56 -17.63 -5.19
C GLU A 173 4.42 -17.72 -4.15
N TYR A 174 4.53 -18.59 -3.15
CA TYR A 174 3.49 -18.68 -2.10
C TYR A 174 3.41 -17.43 -1.24
N ALA A 175 4.51 -16.71 -1.09
CA ALA A 175 4.48 -15.40 -0.43
C ALA A 175 3.66 -14.37 -1.24
N ILE A 176 3.73 -14.42 -2.59
CA ILE A 176 2.93 -13.59 -3.47
C ILE A 176 1.45 -14.00 -3.42
N PHE A 177 1.14 -15.30 -3.44
CA PHE A 177 -0.24 -15.77 -3.30
C PHE A 177 -0.86 -15.40 -1.96
N ALA A 178 -0.11 -15.45 -0.87
CA ALA A 178 -0.57 -14.97 0.43
C ALA A 178 -0.83 -13.46 0.40
N ALA A 179 0.03 -12.67 -0.24
CA ALA A 179 -0.19 -11.25 -0.43
C ALA A 179 -1.47 -10.96 -1.25
N MET A 180 -1.71 -11.70 -2.33
CA MET A 180 -2.97 -11.61 -3.11
C MET A 180 -4.19 -11.88 -2.24
N PHE A 181 -4.14 -12.90 -1.39
CA PHE A 181 -5.22 -13.23 -0.45
C PHE A 181 -5.45 -12.10 0.56
N PHE A 182 -4.41 -11.49 1.11
CA PHE A 182 -4.54 -10.36 2.03
C PHE A 182 -5.06 -9.11 1.33
N VAL A 183 -4.64 -8.82 0.09
CA VAL A 183 -5.22 -7.72 -0.71
C VAL A 183 -6.71 -7.97 -0.94
N ALA A 184 -7.10 -9.15 -1.41
CA ALA A 184 -8.49 -9.48 -1.71
C ALA A 184 -9.38 -9.38 -0.46
N SER A 185 -8.99 -10.06 0.63
CA SER A 185 -9.76 -10.09 1.87
C SER A 185 -9.79 -8.71 2.55
N GLY A 186 -8.64 -8.03 2.64
CA GLY A 186 -8.53 -6.71 3.25
C GLY A 186 -9.32 -5.65 2.48
N ALA A 187 -9.21 -5.61 1.15
CA ALA A 187 -9.96 -4.69 0.31
C ALA A 187 -11.48 -4.91 0.43
N PHE A 188 -11.93 -6.16 0.38
CA PHE A 188 -13.33 -6.51 0.55
C PHE A 188 -13.86 -6.10 1.93
N LEU A 189 -13.16 -6.46 3.00
CA LEU A 189 -13.56 -6.13 4.37
C LEU A 189 -13.58 -4.62 4.61
N PHE A 190 -12.58 -3.89 4.09
CA PHE A 190 -12.47 -2.44 4.24
C PHE A 190 -13.56 -1.71 3.43
N ALA A 191 -13.78 -2.12 2.17
CA ALA A 191 -14.78 -1.51 1.30
C ALA A 191 -16.23 -1.72 1.79
N ARG A 192 -16.53 -2.81 2.51
CA ARG A 192 -17.85 -3.07 3.06
C ARG A 192 -18.24 -2.14 4.20
N GLN A 193 -17.27 -1.48 4.83
CA GLN A 193 -17.53 -0.61 5.99
C GLN A 193 -17.89 0.81 5.56
N LYS A 194 -19.02 0.94 4.90
CA LYS A 194 -19.56 2.20 4.37
C LYS A 194 -19.81 3.25 5.44
N SER A 195 -20.23 2.85 6.63
CA SER A 195 -20.57 3.77 7.73
C SER A 195 -19.36 4.56 8.28
N SER A 196 -18.16 4.09 8.01
CA SER A 196 -16.91 4.76 8.41
C SER A 196 -16.18 5.44 7.24
N GLU A 197 -16.73 5.33 6.03
CA GLU A 197 -16.15 5.95 4.84
C GLU A 197 -16.46 7.44 4.83
N PRO A 198 -15.42 8.30 4.73
CA PRO A 198 -15.62 9.73 4.57
C PRO A 198 -16.40 10.05 3.29
N ASP A 199 -17.19 11.11 3.32
CA ASP A 199 -17.90 11.57 2.13
C ASP A 199 -16.90 11.98 1.04
N PRO A 200 -17.15 11.64 -0.23
CA PRO A 200 -16.34 12.10 -1.34
C PRO A 200 -16.34 13.63 -1.41
N HIS A 201 -15.16 14.21 -1.63
CA HIS A 201 -15.00 15.64 -1.83
C HIS A 201 -14.76 15.91 -3.33
N PRO A 202 -15.80 16.31 -4.09
CA PRO A 202 -15.62 16.68 -5.50
C PRO A 202 -14.59 17.81 -5.61
N ARG A 203 -13.77 17.76 -6.65
CA ARG A 203 -12.74 18.76 -6.90
C ARG A 203 -13.39 20.14 -7.10
N GLU A 204 -12.99 21.14 -6.32
CA GLU A 204 -13.26 22.53 -6.65
C GLU A 204 -12.50 22.89 -7.94
N PRO A 205 -13.18 23.45 -8.96
CA PRO A 205 -12.57 23.72 -10.26
C PRO A 205 -11.38 24.69 -10.22
N ASP A 206 -11.33 25.56 -9.20
CA ASP A 206 -10.35 26.65 -9.07
C ASP A 206 -9.19 26.37 -8.09
N ALA A 207 -9.07 25.17 -7.53
CA ALA A 207 -7.93 24.84 -6.71
C ALA A 207 -6.67 24.72 -7.57
N ASP A 208 -5.84 25.78 -7.56
CA ASP A 208 -4.58 25.85 -8.30
C ASP A 208 -3.56 24.85 -7.71
N HIS A 209 -3.56 23.65 -8.26
CA HIS A 209 -2.64 22.58 -7.86
C HIS A 209 -1.22 22.75 -8.38
N SER A 210 -0.96 23.82 -9.16
CA SER A 210 0.37 24.17 -9.64
C SER A 210 1.29 24.63 -8.50
N LEU A 211 0.73 25.11 -7.39
CA LEU A 211 1.48 25.66 -6.26
C LEU A 211 2.34 24.62 -5.54
N LEU A 212 1.87 23.36 -5.39
CA LEU A 212 2.62 22.31 -4.68
C LEU A 212 3.84 21.77 -5.46
N ILE A 213 3.78 21.79 -6.78
CA ILE A 213 4.91 21.37 -7.64
C ILE A 213 5.86 22.56 -7.87
N ARG A 214 5.38 23.80 -7.73
CA ARG A 214 6.11 25.02 -7.98
C ARG A 214 6.95 25.50 -6.80
N GLU A 215 6.72 24.98 -5.61
CA GLU A 215 7.56 25.31 -4.45
C GLU A 215 8.94 24.68 -4.61
N ARG A 216 9.93 25.50 -4.89
CA ARG A 216 11.38 25.14 -4.96
C ARG A 216 11.85 24.37 -3.72
N PHE A 217 11.14 24.51 -2.60
CA PHE A 217 11.38 23.81 -1.35
C PHE A 217 11.11 22.30 -1.46
N ILE A 218 10.00 21.88 -2.09
CA ILE A 218 9.68 20.47 -2.32
C ILE A 218 10.68 19.84 -3.29
N GLN A 219 11.08 20.58 -4.34
CA GLN A 219 12.12 20.13 -5.26
C GLN A 219 13.48 19.97 -4.58
N ALA A 220 13.84 20.87 -3.64
CA ALA A 220 15.07 20.81 -2.88
C ALA A 220 15.13 19.67 -1.86
N ILE A 221 13.97 19.18 -1.36
CA ILE A 221 13.89 18.03 -0.46
C ILE A 221 13.81 16.72 -1.26
N PHE A 222 13.09 16.70 -2.39
CA PHE A 222 12.89 15.48 -3.18
C PHE A 222 14.18 15.01 -3.86
N LEU A 223 15.02 15.92 -4.35
CA LEU A 223 16.25 15.58 -5.05
C LEU A 223 17.27 14.82 -4.16
N PRO A 224 17.58 15.28 -2.93
CA PRO A 224 18.42 14.53 -2.01
C PRO A 224 17.83 13.19 -1.55
N LEU A 225 16.50 13.11 -1.35
CA LEU A 225 15.83 11.86 -0.95
C LEU A 225 15.87 10.81 -2.06
N VAL A 226 15.69 11.21 -3.32
CA VAL A 226 15.84 10.32 -4.47
C VAL A 226 17.29 9.88 -4.63
N LEU A 227 18.26 10.77 -4.44
CA LEU A 227 19.68 10.46 -4.47
C LEU A 227 20.10 9.56 -3.31
N CYS A 228 19.60 9.79 -2.08
CA CYS A 228 19.85 8.89 -0.94
C CYS A 228 19.22 7.52 -1.17
N GLY A 229 18.00 7.45 -1.68
CA GLY A 229 17.34 6.17 -2.00
C GLY A 229 18.11 5.33 -3.03
N SER A 230 18.74 5.97 -4.01
CA SER A 230 19.59 5.29 -4.99
C SER A 230 20.93 4.80 -4.42
N PHE A 231 21.45 5.40 -3.34
CA PHE A 231 22.67 4.96 -2.65
C PHE A 231 22.44 3.77 -1.71
N PHE A 232 21.22 3.60 -1.16
CA PHE A 232 20.89 2.45 -0.32
C PHE A 232 20.39 1.23 -1.09
N SER A 233 20.22 1.32 -2.42
CA SER A 233 19.85 0.21 -3.30
C SER A 233 21.03 -0.30 -4.18
N ALA A 234 22.25 0.13 -3.91
CA ALA A 234 23.50 -0.40 -4.44
C ALA A 234 24.19 -1.29 -3.40
#